data_edd5c9215c32070676022b7cb35b98c2
#
_entry.id   edd5c9215c32070676022b7cb35b98c2
#
_cell.length_a   1.000
_cell.length_b   1.000
_cell.length_c   1.000
_cell.angle_alpha   90.00
_cell.angle_beta   90.00
_cell.angle_gamma   90.00
#
_symmetry.space_group_name_H-M   'P 1'
#
loop_
_entity.id
_entity.type
_entity.pdbx_description
1 polymer ?
#
loop_
_entity_poly.entity_id
_entity_poly.type
_entity_poly.pdbx_seq_one_letter_code
_entity_poly.pdbx_strand_id
1 'polypeptide(L)'
;MVPKINIGNVRTLARSEAFGNPRYVAFHLNTHNPLREIHGLRPAHALTAPAFPELSATRQPGPTNANWTDVCFHHSYQPLMGQKPEVSAYRFSTYNFTPALARQLEFIDPHFLRQLKAANDLSCHDQRGHGGAIASGFDHAILPLAAVSDRDIQIKWGIEHFKHTFGRDPEGFWAPEAALSDDVLAALASNGIKFTIVSPWQVDTVNGKNPIWTQDSCPVMDFGVPYKITTSAGSSIYAFVYNRYLSQDLAFTDFLDLRNGDLLAKRLNEHLMCNTSITCASDTETFGHHKAGGAATLLDYYSKAAEYNHRPVNYAFLLAQALSSNKEIATLGIKSPSSWSCPHGVGRWESDCGCANDNPWRGALRQALNGLAARADAIFDEAAKKLVKDIGGSKIRYIDVLLGKLSFEDFISQESGGKKISGPQLKMLSAVFDSLVPRQGMFVSCGWFFHGMGLEAGICLGQAADMISRLSELDGGLEDQFLCELGGIFNSAGFGDRGQCETAAGQYELTKTEHAYWTEKLAAQ
;
A
#
# COMPACT_ATOMS: atom_id res chain seq x y z
N MET A 1 28.96 -3.77 3.23
CA MET A 1 29.23 -4.59 4.43
C MET A 1 28.30 -4.11 5.51
N VAL A 2 27.26 -4.88 5.85
CA VAL A 2 26.34 -4.57 6.97
C VAL A 2 27.15 -4.70 8.26
N PRO A 3 27.13 -3.71 9.18
CA PRO A 3 27.86 -3.81 10.43
C PRO A 3 27.40 -5.03 11.23
N LYS A 4 28.34 -5.77 11.82
CA LYS A 4 28.02 -6.87 12.75
C LYS A 4 27.34 -6.26 13.97
N ILE A 5 26.03 -6.46 14.12
CA ILE A 5 25.26 -5.97 15.25
C ILE A 5 25.60 -6.83 16.47
N ASN A 6 26.01 -6.19 17.56
CA ASN A 6 26.33 -6.87 18.81
C ASN A 6 25.03 -7.33 19.50
N ILE A 7 24.73 -8.62 19.43
CA ILE A 7 23.50 -9.26 19.94
C ILE A 7 23.36 -9.13 21.48
N GLY A 8 24.45 -8.85 22.19
CA GLY A 8 24.43 -8.67 23.65
C GLY A 8 23.46 -7.58 24.12
N ASN A 9 23.33 -6.50 23.36
CA ASN A 9 22.52 -5.35 23.75
C ASN A 9 21.02 -5.51 23.46
N VAL A 10 20.62 -6.38 22.54
CA VAL A 10 19.19 -6.63 22.23
C VAL A 10 18.45 -7.30 23.39
N ARG A 11 19.17 -8.06 24.24
CA ARG A 11 18.59 -8.65 25.48
C ARG A 11 18.32 -7.63 26.58
N THR A 12 18.90 -6.43 26.51
CA THR A 12 18.83 -5.41 27.56
C THR A 12 17.57 -4.51 27.44
N LEU A 13 16.86 -4.55 26.31
CA LEU A 13 15.58 -3.82 26.15
C LEU A 13 14.51 -4.23 27.19
N ALA A 14 14.66 -5.38 27.82
CA ALA A 14 13.76 -5.90 28.88
C ALA A 14 14.15 -5.49 30.31
N ARG A 15 15.25 -4.77 30.55
CA ARG A 15 15.83 -4.58 31.90
C ARG A 15 16.15 -3.15 32.32
N SER A 16 15.69 -2.09 31.66
CA SER A 16 15.99 -0.73 32.10
C SER A 16 14.92 -0.17 33.06
N GLU A 17 14.86 -0.67 34.28
CA GLU A 17 14.17 0.00 35.41
C GLU A 17 14.98 1.16 36.03
N ALA A 18 16.19 1.41 35.55
CA ALA A 18 17.13 2.37 36.17
C ALA A 18 16.96 3.82 35.72
N PHE A 19 16.27 4.07 34.63
CA PHE A 19 15.93 5.41 34.12
C PHE A 19 14.42 5.55 34.14
N GLY A 20 13.84 6.64 34.63
CA GLY A 20 12.40 6.88 34.70
C GLY A 20 11.58 6.28 33.53
N ASN A 21 10.29 6.48 33.47
CA ASN A 21 9.44 5.85 32.43
C ASN A 21 10.04 6.01 31.04
N PRO A 22 10.24 4.90 30.26
CA PRO A 22 10.85 4.97 28.94
C PRO A 22 10.00 5.81 28.01
N ARG A 23 10.66 6.52 27.08
CA ARG A 23 9.99 7.25 26.01
C ARG A 23 9.68 6.29 24.86
N TYR A 24 8.44 6.22 24.44
CA TYR A 24 8.01 5.34 23.35
C TYR A 24 8.29 5.97 21.99
N VAL A 25 8.89 5.21 21.10
CA VAL A 25 9.16 5.62 19.72
C VAL A 25 8.56 4.62 18.76
N ALA A 26 7.64 5.08 17.92
CA ALA A 26 6.97 4.22 16.94
C ALA A 26 7.19 4.73 15.52
N PHE A 27 7.87 3.91 14.71
CA PHE A 27 8.01 4.11 13.27
C PHE A 27 6.91 3.37 12.53
N HIS A 28 6.37 3.99 11.48
CA HIS A 28 5.60 3.28 10.46
C HIS A 28 6.36 3.29 9.15
N LEU A 29 6.53 2.11 8.57
CA LEU A 29 7.18 1.85 7.31
C LEU A 29 6.11 1.50 6.29
N ASN A 30 5.74 2.45 5.43
CA ASN A 30 4.81 2.20 4.34
C ASN A 30 5.55 1.53 3.19
N THR A 31 5.14 0.31 2.84
CA THR A 31 5.82 -0.47 1.81
C THR A 31 4.87 -0.78 0.67
N HIS A 32 5.16 -0.21 -0.50
CA HIS A 32 4.41 -0.46 -1.71
C HIS A 32 5.27 -0.29 -2.95
N ASN A 33 5.09 -1.22 -3.90
CA ASN A 33 5.43 -1.08 -5.31
C ASN A 33 4.24 -1.59 -6.13
N PRO A 34 3.89 -0.95 -7.25
CA PRO A 34 2.77 -1.39 -8.07
C PRO A 34 3.03 -2.79 -8.64
N LEU A 35 1.95 -3.51 -8.90
CA LEU A 35 2.03 -4.82 -9.51
C LEU A 35 2.62 -4.69 -10.92
N ARG A 36 3.82 -5.23 -11.10
CA ARG A 36 4.55 -5.23 -12.39
C ARG A 36 4.42 -6.57 -13.10
N GLU A 37 3.56 -7.40 -12.58
CA GLU A 37 3.22 -8.71 -13.10
C GLU A 37 2.18 -8.58 -14.22
N ILE A 38 2.41 -9.26 -15.33
CA ILE A 38 1.40 -9.45 -16.36
C ILE A 38 0.68 -10.75 -16.04
N HIS A 39 -0.63 -10.69 -15.82
CA HIS A 39 -1.44 -11.86 -15.49
C HIS A 39 -1.39 -12.91 -16.60
N GLY A 40 -1.44 -14.18 -16.21
CA GLY A 40 -1.34 -15.31 -17.12
C GLY A 40 0.08 -15.82 -17.35
N LEU A 41 1.10 -15.05 -16.98
CA LEU A 41 2.47 -15.50 -16.94
C LEU A 41 2.74 -16.24 -15.63
N ARG A 42 3.55 -17.30 -15.69
CA ARG A 42 4.09 -17.89 -14.47
C ARG A 42 4.89 -16.82 -13.74
N PRO A 43 4.65 -16.61 -12.47
CA PRO A 43 5.19 -15.52 -11.70
C PRO A 43 6.71 -15.29 -11.83
N ALA A 44 7.49 -16.37 -11.87
CA ALA A 44 8.95 -16.30 -12.02
C ALA A 44 9.42 -15.58 -13.31
N HIS A 45 8.60 -15.57 -14.35
CA HIS A 45 8.93 -14.95 -15.62
C HIS A 45 8.45 -13.52 -15.74
N ALA A 46 7.36 -13.17 -15.06
CA ALA A 46 6.85 -11.81 -15.00
C ALA A 46 7.84 -10.85 -14.29
N LEU A 47 8.65 -11.36 -13.37
CA LEU A 47 9.66 -10.58 -12.65
C LEU A 47 10.97 -10.41 -13.41
N THR A 48 11.30 -11.33 -14.31
CA THR A 48 12.51 -11.26 -15.13
C THR A 48 12.29 -10.52 -16.45
N ALA A 49 11.03 -10.36 -16.85
CA ALA A 49 10.67 -9.49 -17.94
C ALA A 49 10.75 -8.04 -17.45
N PRO A 50 11.61 -7.17 -18.02
CA PRO A 50 11.43 -5.75 -17.79
C PRO A 50 10.04 -5.42 -18.31
N ALA A 51 9.12 -5.08 -17.38
CA ALA A 51 7.77 -4.62 -17.76
C ALA A 51 7.86 -3.43 -18.73
N PHE A 52 9.07 -2.80 -18.78
CA PHE A 52 9.45 -1.75 -19.71
C PHE A 52 10.97 -1.78 -19.91
N PRO A 53 11.47 -1.84 -21.16
CA PRO A 53 12.90 -1.83 -21.46
C PRO A 53 13.65 -0.62 -20.86
N GLU A 54 12.96 0.49 -20.66
CA GLU A 54 13.50 1.73 -20.10
C GLU A 54 13.82 1.61 -18.59
N LEU A 55 13.23 0.66 -17.88
CA LEU A 55 13.53 0.40 -16.47
C LEU A 55 14.85 -0.36 -16.26
N SER A 56 15.35 -1.05 -17.28
CA SER A 56 16.67 -1.66 -17.23
C SER A 56 17.81 -0.61 -17.23
N ALA A 57 17.47 0.64 -17.55
CA ALA A 57 18.41 1.77 -17.58
C ALA A 57 18.49 2.54 -16.25
N THR A 58 18.09 1.96 -15.12
CA THR A 58 18.22 2.63 -13.84
C THR A 58 19.68 2.85 -13.49
N ARG A 59 20.01 4.07 -13.07
CA ARG A 59 21.37 4.51 -12.69
C ARG A 59 21.95 3.83 -11.45
N GLN A 60 21.26 2.83 -10.89
CA GLN A 60 21.69 2.10 -9.71
C GLN A 60 22.25 0.73 -10.11
N PRO A 61 23.38 0.29 -9.53
CA PRO A 61 23.93 -1.03 -9.80
C PRO A 61 23.00 -2.10 -9.21
N GLY A 62 22.18 -2.69 -10.06
CA GLY A 62 21.34 -3.86 -9.81
C GLY A 62 21.61 -4.93 -10.86
N PRO A 63 21.04 -6.12 -10.73
CA PRO A 63 21.12 -7.13 -11.79
C PRO A 63 20.57 -6.54 -13.09
N THR A 64 21.19 -6.85 -14.21
CA THR A 64 20.97 -6.26 -15.54
C THR A 64 19.55 -6.36 -16.10
N ASN A 65 18.64 -7.06 -15.41
CA ASN A 65 17.24 -7.24 -15.75
C ASN A 65 16.29 -6.94 -14.57
N ALA A 66 16.75 -6.18 -13.56
CA ALA A 66 15.94 -5.87 -12.37
C ALA A 66 14.82 -4.88 -12.71
N ASN A 67 13.61 -5.17 -12.27
CA ASN A 67 12.55 -4.16 -12.20
C ASN A 67 12.67 -3.32 -10.93
N TRP A 68 11.86 -2.27 -10.79
CA TRP A 68 11.89 -1.40 -9.60
C TRP A 68 11.60 -2.14 -8.28
N THR A 69 10.80 -3.21 -8.31
CA THR A 69 10.54 -4.03 -7.11
C THR A 69 11.78 -4.76 -6.66
N ASP A 70 12.59 -5.32 -7.59
CA ASP A 70 13.89 -5.92 -7.28
C ASP A 70 14.85 -4.90 -6.68
N VAL A 71 14.92 -3.71 -7.27
CA VAL A 71 15.77 -2.62 -6.79
C VAL A 71 15.39 -2.24 -5.36
N CYS A 72 14.12 -1.97 -5.09
CA CYS A 72 13.65 -1.62 -3.76
C CYS A 72 13.83 -2.77 -2.75
N PHE A 73 13.62 -4.01 -3.18
CA PHE A 73 13.86 -5.19 -2.36
C PHE A 73 15.31 -5.26 -1.87
N HIS A 74 16.27 -5.19 -2.78
CA HIS A 74 17.69 -5.33 -2.44
C HIS A 74 18.28 -4.12 -1.74
N HIS A 75 17.75 -2.92 -1.99
CA HIS A 75 18.27 -1.69 -1.39
C HIS A 75 17.58 -1.31 -0.08
N SER A 76 16.33 -1.72 0.15
CA SER A 76 15.52 -1.29 1.28
C SER A 76 14.92 -2.46 2.05
N TYR A 77 14.04 -3.26 1.45
CA TYR A 77 13.22 -4.22 2.20
C TYR A 77 14.06 -5.32 2.85
N GLN A 78 14.96 -5.95 2.09
CA GLN A 78 15.85 -6.99 2.61
C GLN A 78 16.88 -6.43 3.62
N PRO A 79 17.55 -5.29 3.38
CA PRO A 79 18.44 -4.68 4.38
C PRO A 79 17.77 -4.37 5.72
N LEU A 80 16.51 -3.93 5.73
CA LEU A 80 15.74 -3.69 6.96
C LEU A 80 15.40 -4.97 7.73
N MET A 81 15.37 -6.13 7.07
CA MET A 81 15.29 -7.42 7.76
C MET A 81 16.55 -7.69 8.60
N GLY A 82 17.67 -7.11 8.23
CA GLY A 82 18.94 -7.38 8.88
C GLY A 82 19.42 -8.81 8.62
N GLN A 83 20.18 -9.38 9.58
CA GLN A 83 20.70 -10.74 9.44
C GLN A 83 19.66 -11.81 9.78
N LYS A 84 18.65 -11.48 10.58
CA LYS A 84 17.62 -12.39 11.08
C LYS A 84 16.46 -11.62 11.74
N PRO A 85 15.30 -12.27 11.90
CA PRO A 85 14.09 -11.61 12.46
C PRO A 85 14.30 -10.94 13.82
N GLU A 86 15.20 -11.45 14.67
CA GLU A 86 15.43 -10.93 16.02
C GLU A 86 16.03 -9.53 16.04
N VAL A 87 16.75 -9.13 15.00
CA VAL A 87 17.39 -7.82 14.87
C VAL A 87 16.74 -6.95 13.79
N SER A 88 15.67 -7.44 13.18
CA SER A 88 14.97 -6.78 12.09
C SER A 88 14.32 -5.48 12.53
N ALA A 89 14.35 -4.46 11.67
CA ALA A 89 13.55 -3.26 11.84
C ALA A 89 12.05 -3.56 11.91
N TYR A 90 11.58 -4.58 11.21
CA TYR A 90 10.17 -5.02 11.23
C TYR A 90 9.71 -5.56 12.59
N ARG A 91 10.61 -6.07 13.43
CA ARG A 91 10.28 -6.44 14.82
C ARG A 91 9.90 -5.23 15.67
N PHE A 92 10.51 -4.08 15.42
CA PHE A 92 10.43 -2.89 16.26
C PHE A 92 9.55 -1.78 15.67
N SER A 93 9.10 -1.91 14.42
CA SER A 93 8.29 -0.92 13.71
C SER A 93 6.88 -1.41 13.47
N THR A 94 5.98 -0.48 13.19
CA THR A 94 4.74 -0.76 12.46
C THR A 94 5.04 -0.71 10.96
N TYR A 95 4.43 -1.59 10.17
CA TYR A 95 4.65 -1.64 8.74
C TYR A 95 3.47 -2.30 8.01
N ASN A 96 3.32 -1.98 6.74
CA ASN A 96 2.42 -2.66 5.82
C ASN A 96 3.18 -3.15 4.60
N PHE A 97 2.69 -4.21 4.00
CA PHE A 97 3.00 -4.64 2.64
C PHE A 97 1.68 -4.83 1.91
N THR A 98 1.50 -4.17 0.76
CA THR A 98 0.32 -4.43 -0.04
C THR A 98 0.34 -5.87 -0.55
N PRO A 99 -0.81 -6.56 -0.64
CA PRO A 99 -0.87 -7.93 -1.19
C PRO A 99 -0.24 -8.04 -2.58
N ALA A 100 -0.44 -7.04 -3.44
CA ALA A 100 0.17 -6.98 -4.76
C ALA A 100 1.71 -6.99 -4.71
N LEU A 101 2.31 -6.27 -3.76
CA LEU A 101 3.75 -6.30 -3.53
C LEU A 101 4.20 -7.63 -2.90
N ALA A 102 3.49 -8.08 -1.86
CA ALA A 102 3.84 -9.33 -1.17
C ALA A 102 3.94 -10.51 -2.15
N ARG A 103 3.00 -10.58 -3.09
CA ARG A 103 3.01 -11.57 -4.17
C ARG A 103 4.28 -11.47 -5.05
N GLN A 104 4.73 -10.28 -5.40
CA GLN A 104 5.98 -10.10 -6.15
C GLN A 104 7.20 -10.54 -5.33
N LEU A 105 7.20 -10.23 -4.01
CA LEU A 105 8.31 -10.60 -3.13
C LEU A 105 8.44 -12.11 -2.93
N GLU A 106 7.35 -12.87 -3.00
CA GLU A 106 7.39 -14.34 -2.97
C GLU A 106 8.22 -14.95 -4.11
N PHE A 107 8.32 -14.24 -5.25
CA PHE A 107 9.15 -14.69 -6.38
C PHE A 107 10.60 -14.25 -6.23
N ILE A 108 10.83 -13.03 -5.73
CA ILE A 108 12.17 -12.49 -5.54
C ILE A 108 12.90 -13.29 -4.46
N ASP A 109 12.25 -13.49 -3.31
CA ASP A 109 12.76 -14.30 -2.19
C ASP A 109 11.61 -14.98 -1.44
N PRO A 110 11.33 -16.28 -1.70
CA PRO A 110 10.29 -17.03 -1.01
C PRO A 110 10.48 -17.13 0.52
N HIS A 111 11.68 -16.81 1.04
CA HIS A 111 11.97 -16.83 2.48
C HIS A 111 11.59 -15.51 3.16
N PHE A 112 11.57 -14.41 2.42
CA PHE A 112 11.39 -13.07 2.99
C PHE A 112 10.07 -12.92 3.76
N LEU A 113 8.95 -13.34 3.20
CA LEU A 113 7.65 -13.25 3.89
C LEU A 113 7.60 -14.13 5.15
N ARG A 114 8.28 -15.27 5.17
CA ARG A 114 8.41 -16.11 6.38
C ARG A 114 9.24 -15.42 7.45
N GLN A 115 10.33 -14.75 7.06
CA GLN A 115 11.14 -13.94 7.98
C GLN A 115 10.36 -12.74 8.51
N LEU A 116 9.56 -12.10 7.65
CA LEU A 116 8.69 -10.99 8.01
C LEU A 116 7.63 -11.43 9.03
N LYS A 117 7.01 -12.60 8.82
CA LYS A 117 6.09 -13.21 9.79
C LYS A 117 6.80 -13.49 11.12
N ALA A 118 7.98 -14.07 11.10
CA ALA A 118 8.75 -14.35 12.32
C ALA A 118 9.11 -13.06 13.09
N ALA A 119 9.48 -11.98 12.39
CA ALA A 119 9.71 -10.66 13.00
C ALA A 119 8.43 -10.10 13.65
N ASN A 120 7.28 -10.27 12.99
CA ASN A 120 5.98 -9.87 13.56
C ASN A 120 5.61 -10.71 14.79
N ASP A 121 5.86 -12.03 14.77
CA ASP A 121 5.56 -12.89 15.92
C ASP A 121 6.42 -12.49 17.14
N LEU A 122 7.69 -12.12 16.91
CA LEU A 122 8.55 -11.54 17.94
C LEU A 122 8.03 -10.17 18.43
N SER A 123 7.54 -9.32 17.53
CA SER A 123 6.88 -8.07 17.89
C SER A 123 5.66 -8.33 18.79
N CYS A 124 4.80 -9.28 18.43
CA CYS A 124 3.66 -9.69 19.26
C CYS A 124 4.11 -10.14 20.66
N HIS A 125 5.15 -10.98 20.74
CA HIS A 125 5.69 -11.44 22.03
C HIS A 125 6.18 -10.28 22.91
N ASP A 126 6.96 -9.35 22.34
CA ASP A 126 7.57 -8.24 23.07
C ASP A 126 6.55 -7.17 23.49
N GLN A 127 5.44 -7.08 22.77
CA GLN A 127 4.43 -6.01 22.92
C GLN A 127 3.05 -6.54 23.31
N ARG A 128 3.04 -7.56 24.17
CA ARG A 128 1.84 -8.08 24.85
C ARG A 128 0.72 -8.54 23.91
N GLY A 129 1.09 -9.17 22.80
CA GLY A 129 0.16 -9.68 21.79
C GLY A 129 -0.08 -8.73 20.61
N HIS A 130 0.49 -7.52 20.63
CA HIS A 130 0.32 -6.51 19.57
C HIS A 130 1.46 -6.58 18.55
N GLY A 131 1.16 -6.97 17.31
CA GLY A 131 2.15 -7.10 16.25
C GLY A 131 2.37 -5.80 15.48
N GLY A 132 3.58 -5.65 14.91
CA GLY A 132 3.95 -4.48 14.10
C GLY A 132 3.28 -4.44 12.72
N ALA A 133 2.99 -5.59 12.11
CA ALA A 133 2.32 -5.65 10.83
C ALA A 133 0.89 -5.11 10.89
N ILE A 134 0.49 -4.28 9.93
CA ILE A 134 -0.88 -3.81 9.72
C ILE A 134 -1.34 -4.12 8.30
N ALA A 135 -2.66 -4.19 8.08
CA ALA A 135 -3.21 -4.40 6.75
C ALA A 135 -3.11 -3.14 5.86
N SER A 136 -3.27 -3.32 4.56
CA SER A 136 -3.41 -2.25 3.57
C SER A 136 -4.41 -2.69 2.49
N GLY A 137 -4.77 -1.79 1.56
CA GLY A 137 -5.54 -2.16 0.38
C GLY A 137 -4.85 -3.26 -0.43
N PHE A 138 -5.63 -4.06 -1.16
CA PHE A 138 -5.08 -5.16 -1.96
C PHE A 138 -4.07 -4.66 -2.99
N ASP A 139 -4.46 -3.64 -3.72
CA ASP A 139 -3.57 -2.87 -4.58
C ASP A 139 -3.60 -1.42 -4.11
N HIS A 140 -2.64 -0.61 -4.42
CA HIS A 140 -2.48 0.73 -3.84
C HIS A 140 -3.45 1.77 -4.46
N ALA A 141 -4.75 1.43 -4.53
CA ALA A 141 -5.80 2.32 -5.06
C ALA A 141 -6.20 3.40 -4.05
N ILE A 142 -6.55 4.59 -4.53
CA ILE A 142 -7.07 5.68 -3.69
C ILE A 142 -8.51 5.37 -3.29
N LEU A 143 -8.68 4.85 -2.07
CA LEU A 143 -9.96 4.33 -1.58
C LEU A 143 -11.13 5.32 -1.65
N PRO A 144 -10.95 6.65 -1.37
CA PRO A 144 -12.01 7.63 -1.55
C PRO A 144 -12.51 7.80 -2.99
N LEU A 145 -11.69 7.45 -4.00
CA LEU A 145 -12.04 7.55 -5.43
C LEU A 145 -12.56 6.22 -6.00
N ALA A 146 -12.47 5.14 -5.25
CA ALA A 146 -12.94 3.83 -5.68
C ALA A 146 -14.47 3.74 -5.59
N ALA A 147 -15.11 3.08 -6.54
CA ALA A 147 -16.51 2.68 -6.40
C ALA A 147 -16.69 1.84 -5.14
N VAL A 148 -17.88 1.84 -4.55
CA VAL A 148 -18.14 1.14 -3.26
C VAL A 148 -17.76 -0.33 -3.34
N SER A 149 -18.11 -1.01 -4.45
CA SER A 149 -17.75 -2.42 -4.68
C SER A 149 -16.25 -2.65 -4.74
N ASP A 150 -15.52 -1.77 -5.43
CA ASP A 150 -14.05 -1.87 -5.55
C ASP A 150 -13.36 -1.57 -4.22
N ARG A 151 -13.83 -0.56 -3.51
CA ARG A 151 -13.34 -0.23 -2.18
C ARG A 151 -13.50 -1.42 -1.21
N ASP A 152 -14.64 -2.07 -1.26
CA ASP A 152 -14.90 -3.28 -0.46
C ASP A 152 -13.95 -4.42 -0.83
N ILE A 153 -13.69 -4.63 -2.11
CA ILE A 153 -12.71 -5.61 -2.59
C ILE A 153 -11.32 -5.24 -2.06
N GLN A 154 -10.87 -4.00 -2.26
CA GLN A 154 -9.56 -3.53 -1.81
C GLN A 154 -9.34 -3.77 -0.31
N ILE A 155 -10.32 -3.39 0.52
CA ILE A 155 -10.22 -3.53 1.98
C ILE A 155 -10.27 -5.00 2.40
N LYS A 156 -11.27 -5.75 1.94
CA LYS A 156 -11.49 -7.13 2.39
C LYS A 156 -10.43 -8.09 1.87
N TRP A 157 -9.98 -7.94 0.62
CA TRP A 157 -8.87 -8.73 0.09
C TRP A 157 -7.56 -8.40 0.82
N GLY A 158 -7.33 -7.12 1.15
CA GLY A 158 -6.18 -6.70 1.95
C GLY A 158 -6.19 -7.35 3.33
N ILE A 159 -7.33 -7.38 4.01
CA ILE A 159 -7.50 -8.00 5.33
C ILE A 159 -7.32 -9.53 5.25
N GLU A 160 -7.94 -10.20 4.29
CA GLU A 160 -7.82 -11.66 4.16
C GLU A 160 -6.40 -12.10 3.78
N HIS A 161 -5.71 -11.35 2.92
CA HIS A 161 -4.30 -11.58 2.64
C HIS A 161 -3.44 -11.41 3.91
N PHE A 162 -3.71 -10.35 4.70
CA PHE A 162 -3.01 -10.15 5.97
C PHE A 162 -3.21 -11.35 6.92
N LYS A 163 -4.44 -11.82 7.08
CA LYS A 163 -4.75 -12.99 7.91
C LYS A 163 -4.01 -14.24 7.41
N HIS A 164 -3.97 -14.44 6.10
CA HIS A 164 -3.24 -15.56 5.49
C HIS A 164 -1.74 -15.48 5.79
N THR A 165 -1.15 -14.30 5.65
CA THR A 165 0.31 -14.09 5.83
C THR A 165 0.73 -14.16 7.30
N PHE A 166 0.00 -13.49 8.19
CA PHE A 166 0.41 -13.30 9.59
C PHE A 166 -0.33 -14.21 10.59
N GLY A 167 -1.39 -14.91 10.17
CA GLY A 167 -2.14 -15.85 11.01
C GLY A 167 -2.95 -15.21 12.13
N ARG A 168 -3.27 -13.91 12.02
CA ARG A 168 -4.06 -13.15 12.99
C ARG A 168 -4.88 -12.07 12.31
N ASP A 169 -5.87 -11.52 13.00
CA ASP A 169 -6.60 -10.34 12.53
C ASP A 169 -5.71 -9.08 12.58
N PRO A 170 -5.81 -8.18 11.57
CA PRO A 170 -5.11 -6.90 11.62
C PRO A 170 -5.75 -5.96 12.64
N GLU A 171 -4.92 -5.26 13.42
CA GLU A 171 -5.43 -4.21 14.32
C GLU A 171 -5.47 -2.84 13.65
N GLY A 172 -4.51 -2.57 12.77
CA GLY A 172 -4.39 -1.34 12.00
C GLY A 172 -4.52 -1.56 10.51
N PHE A 173 -4.79 -0.45 9.81
CA PHE A 173 -4.86 -0.41 8.36
C PHE A 173 -4.17 0.87 7.84
N TRP A 174 -3.24 0.70 6.91
CA TRP A 174 -2.70 1.81 6.14
C TRP A 174 -3.54 1.99 4.88
N ALA A 175 -4.26 3.10 4.80
CA ALA A 175 -4.92 3.47 3.54
C ALA A 175 -3.84 3.93 2.54
N PRO A 176 -3.86 3.45 1.28
CA PRO A 176 -2.95 3.92 0.25
C PRO A 176 -2.89 5.46 0.20
N GLU A 177 -1.67 6.03 0.16
CA GLU A 177 -1.43 7.49 0.26
C GLU A 177 -2.02 8.15 1.53
N ALA A 178 -2.25 7.38 2.59
CA ALA A 178 -3.05 7.78 3.74
C ALA A 178 -4.39 8.42 3.31
N ALA A 179 -4.90 8.06 2.12
CA ALA A 179 -6.09 8.67 1.54
C ALA A 179 -7.36 8.16 2.22
N LEU A 180 -8.07 9.08 2.86
CA LEU A 180 -9.23 8.77 3.69
C LEU A 180 -10.40 9.71 3.37
N SER A 181 -11.59 9.16 3.56
CA SER A 181 -12.87 9.86 3.61
C SER A 181 -13.70 9.25 4.74
N ASP A 182 -14.78 9.91 5.11
CA ASP A 182 -15.64 9.45 6.20
C ASP A 182 -16.20 8.03 5.95
N ASP A 183 -16.61 7.76 4.73
CA ASP A 183 -17.12 6.45 4.31
C ASP A 183 -16.03 5.36 4.23
N VAL A 184 -14.78 5.72 3.91
CA VAL A 184 -13.62 4.80 4.03
C VAL A 184 -13.38 4.46 5.50
N LEU A 185 -13.38 5.43 6.41
CA LEU A 185 -13.22 5.18 7.85
C LEU A 185 -14.35 4.29 8.40
N ALA A 186 -15.60 4.53 7.97
CA ALA A 186 -16.72 3.69 8.33
C ALA A 186 -16.55 2.24 7.83
N ALA A 187 -16.06 2.07 6.58
CA ALA A 187 -15.78 0.76 6.01
C ALA A 187 -14.65 0.03 6.77
N LEU A 188 -13.58 0.73 7.15
CA LEU A 188 -12.49 0.15 7.96
C LEU A 188 -13.00 -0.29 9.33
N ALA A 189 -13.75 0.57 10.04
CA ALA A 189 -14.33 0.25 11.34
C ALA A 189 -15.27 -0.95 11.27
N SER A 190 -16.14 -1.04 10.25
CA SER A 190 -17.07 -2.15 10.06
C SER A 190 -16.38 -3.49 9.74
N ASN A 191 -15.16 -3.45 9.25
CA ASN A 191 -14.31 -4.63 9.02
C ASN A 191 -13.37 -4.94 10.21
N GLY A 192 -13.60 -4.34 11.39
CA GLY A 192 -12.87 -4.67 12.62
C GLY A 192 -11.51 -3.97 12.77
N ILE A 193 -11.16 -3.05 11.89
CA ILE A 193 -9.93 -2.25 12.01
C ILE A 193 -10.08 -1.29 13.19
N LYS A 194 -9.09 -1.32 14.08
CA LYS A 194 -9.08 -0.50 15.30
C LYS A 194 -8.48 0.88 15.06
N PHE A 195 -7.43 0.97 14.21
CA PHE A 195 -6.76 2.24 13.96
C PHE A 195 -6.23 2.39 12.53
N THR A 196 -6.02 3.64 12.15
CA THR A 196 -5.29 4.06 10.95
C THR A 196 -4.26 5.13 11.31
N ILE A 197 -3.44 5.54 10.32
CA ILE A 197 -2.40 6.56 10.48
C ILE A 197 -2.71 7.69 9.49
N VAL A 198 -2.60 8.93 9.96
CA VAL A 198 -2.92 10.13 9.19
C VAL A 198 -1.81 11.16 9.25
N SER A 199 -1.72 11.95 8.19
CA SER A 199 -0.85 13.12 8.16
C SER A 199 -1.46 14.28 8.97
N PRO A 200 -0.64 15.13 9.60
CA PRO A 200 -1.12 16.37 10.20
C PRO A 200 -1.92 17.27 9.26
N TRP A 201 -1.65 17.24 7.96
CA TRP A 201 -2.39 18.03 6.95
C TRP A 201 -3.84 17.61 6.79
N GLN A 202 -4.15 16.38 7.13
CA GLN A 202 -5.48 15.80 7.06
C GLN A 202 -6.36 16.20 8.24
N VAL A 203 -5.75 16.72 9.31
CA VAL A 203 -6.49 17.11 10.52
C VAL A 203 -7.27 18.38 10.27
N ASP A 204 -8.57 18.33 10.58
CA ASP A 204 -9.49 19.45 10.57
C ASP A 204 -9.71 20.01 11.97
N THR A 205 -10.04 19.14 12.93
CA THR A 205 -10.28 19.55 14.32
C THR A 205 -9.68 18.56 15.32
N VAL A 206 -9.31 19.09 16.50
CA VAL A 206 -8.99 18.32 17.71
C VAL A 206 -9.93 18.79 18.82
N ASN A 207 -10.73 17.86 19.38
CA ASN A 207 -11.78 18.19 20.34
C ASN A 207 -12.72 19.32 19.86
N GLY A 208 -13.05 19.30 18.55
CA GLY A 208 -13.91 20.30 17.91
C GLY A 208 -13.26 21.68 17.70
N LYS A 209 -11.95 21.82 17.93
CA LYS A 209 -11.21 23.07 17.72
C LYS A 209 -10.23 22.92 16.56
N ASN A 210 -10.10 23.95 15.73
CA ASN A 210 -9.12 23.98 14.66
C ASN A 210 -7.70 23.95 15.26
N PRO A 211 -6.81 23.08 14.77
CA PRO A 211 -5.44 23.04 15.24
C PRO A 211 -4.71 24.32 14.82
N ILE A 212 -4.01 24.95 15.78
CA ILE A 212 -3.14 26.09 15.50
C ILE A 212 -1.75 25.55 15.24
N TRP A 213 -1.31 25.62 13.99
CA TRP A 213 0.04 25.22 13.59
C TRP A 213 1.01 26.38 13.76
N THR A 214 2.01 26.22 14.62
CA THR A 214 3.17 27.11 14.68
C THR A 214 4.36 26.46 13.96
N GLN A 215 5.43 27.23 13.69
CA GLN A 215 6.62 26.68 13.02
C GLN A 215 7.23 25.49 13.78
N ASP A 216 7.13 25.47 15.10
CA ASP A 216 7.84 24.53 15.97
C ASP A 216 6.92 23.59 16.77
N SER A 217 5.63 23.84 16.84
CA SER A 217 4.70 23.01 17.62
C SER A 217 3.25 23.16 17.18
N CYS A 218 2.45 22.15 17.49
CA CYS A 218 1.01 22.30 17.58
C CYS A 218 0.62 22.08 19.05
N PRO A 219 0.38 23.14 19.82
CA PRO A 219 0.11 23.01 21.26
C PRO A 219 -1.18 22.23 21.58
N VAL A 220 -1.99 21.93 20.57
CA VAL A 220 -3.26 21.20 20.70
C VAL A 220 -3.10 19.72 20.32
N MET A 221 -1.95 19.31 19.74
CA MET A 221 -1.76 17.96 19.21
C MET A 221 -0.51 17.28 19.78
N ASP A 222 -0.70 16.08 20.28
CA ASP A 222 0.39 15.17 20.66
C ASP A 222 0.57 14.13 19.54
N PHE A 223 1.76 14.03 18.98
CA PHE A 223 2.10 13.09 17.91
C PHE A 223 2.46 11.68 18.41
N GLY A 224 2.24 11.38 19.66
CA GLY A 224 2.57 10.08 20.26
C GLY A 224 1.35 9.32 20.78
N VAL A 225 0.14 9.86 20.63
CA VAL A 225 -1.10 9.30 21.20
C VAL A 225 -2.15 9.03 20.13
N PRO A 226 -3.06 8.07 20.35
CA PRO A 226 -4.21 7.89 19.47
C PRO A 226 -5.28 8.95 19.71
N TYR A 227 -6.03 9.24 18.66
CA TYR A 227 -7.23 10.07 18.67
C TYR A 227 -8.44 9.24 18.24
N LYS A 228 -9.62 9.56 18.75
CA LYS A 228 -10.87 8.89 18.35
C LYS A 228 -11.54 9.68 17.22
N ILE A 229 -11.85 9.00 16.13
CA ILE A 229 -12.71 9.51 15.05
C ILE A 229 -14.06 8.82 15.15
N THR A 230 -15.14 9.60 15.11
CA THR A 230 -16.50 9.08 14.96
C THR A 230 -17.00 9.46 13.57
N THR A 231 -17.40 8.48 12.78
CA THR A 231 -17.89 8.66 11.41
C THR A 231 -19.35 9.14 11.41
N SER A 232 -19.79 9.71 10.29
CA SER A 232 -21.20 10.09 10.10
C SER A 232 -22.15 8.89 10.21
N ALA A 233 -21.67 7.68 9.92
CA ALA A 233 -22.41 6.43 10.12
C ALA A 233 -22.49 5.96 11.59
N GLY A 234 -21.90 6.72 12.53
CA GLY A 234 -21.91 6.42 13.97
C GLY A 234 -20.88 5.37 14.42
N SER A 235 -20.09 4.81 13.52
CA SER A 235 -18.95 3.95 13.87
C SER A 235 -17.76 4.76 14.39
N SER A 236 -16.86 4.11 15.13
CA SER A 236 -15.66 4.77 15.65
C SER A 236 -14.41 3.98 15.28
N ILE A 237 -13.35 4.71 14.97
CA ILE A 237 -12.00 4.19 14.71
C ILE A 237 -10.98 5.13 15.37
N TYR A 238 -9.79 4.61 15.70
CA TYR A 238 -8.73 5.46 16.19
C TYR A 238 -7.79 5.89 15.05
N ALA A 239 -7.15 7.04 15.21
CA ALA A 239 -6.12 7.52 14.31
C ALA A 239 -4.89 8.00 15.08
N PHE A 240 -3.72 7.71 14.54
CA PHE A 240 -2.48 8.34 14.97
C PHE A 240 -2.08 9.42 13.97
N VAL A 241 -1.79 10.59 14.49
CA VAL A 241 -1.21 11.67 13.68
C VAL A 241 0.30 11.60 13.85
N TYR A 242 1.03 11.29 12.76
CA TYR A 242 2.48 11.19 12.85
C TYR A 242 3.17 12.56 12.96
N ASN A 243 4.35 12.60 13.57
CA ASN A 243 5.15 13.82 13.65
C ASN A 243 5.72 14.19 12.28
N ARG A 244 5.19 15.26 11.69
CA ARG A 244 5.57 15.69 10.33
C ARG A 244 7.02 16.13 10.22
N TYR A 245 7.54 16.80 11.25
CA TYR A 245 8.90 17.35 11.22
C TYR A 245 9.93 16.23 11.20
N LEU A 246 9.76 15.25 12.08
CA LEU A 246 10.60 14.05 12.07
C LEU A 246 10.46 13.28 10.75
N SER A 247 9.22 13.08 10.25
CA SER A 247 9.00 12.38 8.97
C SER A 247 9.61 13.11 7.78
N GLN A 248 9.58 14.46 7.77
CA GLN A 248 10.25 15.26 6.75
C GLN A 248 11.78 15.18 6.87
N ASP A 249 12.31 15.22 8.08
CA ASP A 249 13.75 15.06 8.32
C ASP A 249 14.23 13.69 7.79
N LEU A 250 13.50 12.60 8.07
CA LEU A 250 13.81 11.27 7.57
C LEU A 250 13.80 11.21 6.03
N ALA A 251 12.76 11.77 5.40
CA ALA A 251 12.55 11.63 3.97
C ALA A 251 13.43 12.58 3.13
N PHE A 252 13.66 13.82 3.60
CA PHE A 252 14.20 14.89 2.75
C PHE A 252 15.56 15.45 3.18
N THR A 253 16.14 14.99 4.30
CA THR A 253 17.50 15.35 4.68
C THR A 253 18.46 14.17 4.51
N ASP A 254 19.78 14.44 4.55
CA ASP A 254 20.79 13.41 4.26
C ASP A 254 21.34 12.72 5.51
N PHE A 255 20.79 13.00 6.70
CA PHE A 255 21.36 12.45 7.93
C PHE A 255 21.28 10.92 8.02
N LEU A 256 20.30 10.30 7.35
CA LEU A 256 20.19 8.83 7.30
C LEU A 256 21.34 8.19 6.53
N ASP A 257 21.96 8.90 5.58
CA ASP A 257 23.09 8.39 4.81
C ASP A 257 24.38 8.27 5.63
N LEU A 258 24.42 8.91 6.80
CA LEU A 258 25.56 8.86 7.72
C LEU A 258 25.73 7.53 8.46
N ARG A 259 24.77 6.61 8.32
CA ARG A 259 24.78 5.27 8.96
C ARG A 259 25.01 5.34 10.47
N ASN A 260 24.36 6.30 11.14
CA ASN A 260 24.61 6.65 12.52
C ASN A 260 23.29 6.67 13.34
N GLY A 261 23.05 5.60 14.09
CA GLY A 261 21.87 5.46 14.96
C GLY A 261 21.88 6.42 16.16
N ASP A 262 23.06 6.86 16.62
CA ASP A 262 23.16 7.85 17.70
C ASP A 262 22.65 9.23 17.25
N LEU A 263 22.88 9.55 15.98
CA LEU A 263 22.34 10.79 15.40
C LEU A 263 20.81 10.74 15.30
N LEU A 264 20.27 9.59 14.87
CA LEU A 264 18.81 9.38 14.84
C LEU A 264 18.22 9.47 16.26
N ALA A 265 18.86 8.88 17.27
CA ALA A 265 18.41 8.97 18.66
C ALA A 265 18.40 10.42 19.18
N LYS A 266 19.40 11.21 18.83
CA LYS A 266 19.45 12.65 19.18
C LYS A 266 18.32 13.42 18.50
N ARG A 267 18.09 13.21 17.21
CA ARG A 267 16.96 13.81 16.48
C ARG A 267 15.61 13.46 17.09
N LEU A 268 15.42 12.21 17.47
CA LEU A 268 14.21 11.78 18.19
C LEU A 268 14.04 12.51 19.51
N ASN A 269 15.10 12.73 20.28
CA ASN A 269 15.05 13.50 21.52
C ASN A 269 14.66 14.96 21.29
N GLU A 270 15.14 15.59 20.22
CA GLU A 270 14.76 16.96 19.85
C GLU A 270 13.25 17.05 19.59
N HIS A 271 12.65 16.06 18.93
CA HIS A 271 11.23 16.03 18.62
C HIS A 271 10.33 15.51 19.77
N LEU A 272 10.87 14.66 20.65
CA LEU A 272 10.15 14.18 21.83
C LEU A 272 9.89 15.30 22.84
N MET A 273 10.83 16.22 23.02
CA MET A 273 10.75 17.32 24.00
C MET A 273 10.21 16.86 25.36
N CYS A 274 9.02 17.31 25.75
CA CYS A 274 8.34 16.92 27.00
C CYS A 274 7.41 15.70 26.84
N ASN A 275 7.25 15.17 25.64
CA ASN A 275 6.33 14.07 25.36
C ASN A 275 6.91 12.72 25.80
N THR A 276 6.03 11.81 26.18
CA THR A 276 6.41 10.44 26.56
C THR A 276 6.46 9.49 25.37
N SER A 277 5.91 9.91 24.24
CA SER A 277 5.86 9.11 23.00
C SER A 277 5.92 9.98 21.76
N ILE A 278 6.41 9.41 20.67
CA ILE A 278 6.43 10.01 19.34
C ILE A 278 6.15 8.95 18.29
N THR A 279 5.38 9.32 17.27
CA THR A 279 5.12 8.50 16.10
C THR A 279 5.62 9.19 14.83
N CYS A 280 6.16 8.42 13.89
CA CYS A 280 6.51 8.92 12.57
C CYS A 280 6.13 7.90 11.49
N ALA A 281 5.91 8.38 10.28
CA ALA A 281 5.60 7.56 9.11
C ALA A 281 6.46 8.01 7.93
N SER A 282 6.97 7.05 7.17
CA SER A 282 7.75 7.27 5.96
C SER A 282 7.59 6.07 5.04
N ASP A 283 7.85 6.28 3.75
CA ASP A 283 7.99 5.16 2.83
C ASP A 283 9.20 4.33 3.22
N THR A 284 9.05 3.01 3.12
CA THR A 284 10.13 2.06 3.45
C THR A 284 11.34 2.27 2.56
N GLU A 285 11.13 2.69 1.32
CA GLU A 285 12.15 3.00 0.32
C GLU A 285 13.08 4.14 0.75
N THR A 286 12.64 4.99 1.68
CA THR A 286 13.49 6.00 2.33
C THR A 286 14.71 5.35 2.98
N PHE A 287 14.53 4.16 3.57
CA PHE A 287 15.57 3.47 4.32
C PHE A 287 16.37 2.50 3.43
N GLY A 288 17.15 3.02 2.50
CA GLY A 288 18.11 2.27 1.69
C GLY A 288 18.03 2.55 0.20
N HIS A 289 16.85 2.77 -0.36
CA HIS A 289 16.71 3.14 -1.77
C HIS A 289 16.93 4.65 -1.97
N HIS A 290 16.17 5.51 -1.28
CA HIS A 290 16.35 6.96 -1.38
C HIS A 290 17.54 7.46 -0.57
N LYS A 291 17.78 6.86 0.61
CA LYS A 291 18.89 7.17 1.52
C LYS A 291 19.70 5.90 1.74
N ALA A 292 20.83 5.78 1.03
CA ALA A 292 21.63 4.54 0.97
C ALA A 292 22.11 4.04 2.35
N GLY A 293 22.25 4.93 3.33
CA GLY A 293 22.59 4.60 4.73
C GLY A 293 21.38 4.28 5.63
N GLY A 294 20.16 4.49 5.14
CA GLY A 294 18.94 4.53 5.98
C GLY A 294 18.66 3.25 6.75
N ALA A 295 18.74 2.09 6.09
CA ALA A 295 18.53 0.80 6.76
C ALA A 295 19.57 0.57 7.87
N ALA A 296 20.85 0.87 7.59
CA ALA A 296 21.92 0.74 8.58
C ALA A 296 21.72 1.68 9.77
N THR A 297 21.30 2.94 9.52
CA THR A 297 20.98 3.93 10.55
C THR A 297 19.85 3.44 11.46
N LEU A 298 18.76 2.92 10.87
CA LEU A 298 17.60 2.47 11.65
C LEU A 298 17.93 1.23 12.50
N LEU A 299 18.64 0.25 11.93
CA LEU A 299 19.08 -0.93 12.66
C LEU A 299 20.07 -0.61 13.78
N ASP A 300 21.04 0.29 13.53
CA ASP A 300 21.98 0.76 14.54
C ASP A 300 21.24 1.50 15.68
N TYR A 301 20.26 2.36 15.35
CA TYR A 301 19.40 3.00 16.34
C TYR A 301 18.67 1.96 17.22
N TYR A 302 18.02 0.97 16.62
CA TYR A 302 17.30 -0.04 17.41
C TYR A 302 18.21 -0.82 18.35
N SER A 303 19.46 -1.06 17.95
CA SER A 303 20.44 -1.73 18.82
C SER A 303 20.87 -0.90 20.04
N LYS A 304 20.72 0.43 19.98
CA LYS A 304 21.16 1.41 20.98
C LYS A 304 20.02 2.16 21.67
N ALA A 305 18.77 1.94 21.27
CA ALA A 305 17.61 2.74 21.71
C ALA A 305 17.52 2.85 23.25
N ALA A 306 17.84 1.77 23.99
CA ALA A 306 17.82 1.75 25.44
C ALA A 306 18.85 2.71 26.08
N GLU A 307 19.97 3.00 25.42
CA GLU A 307 21.01 3.93 25.91
C GLU A 307 20.49 5.38 25.95
N TYR A 308 19.46 5.66 25.14
CA TYR A 308 18.78 6.96 25.07
C TYR A 308 17.47 6.99 25.87
N ASN A 309 17.19 5.96 26.68
CA ASN A 309 15.90 5.76 27.35
C ASN A 309 14.71 5.71 26.35
N HIS A 310 14.97 5.21 25.14
CA HIS A 310 13.93 4.97 24.14
C HIS A 310 13.49 3.52 24.18
N ARG A 311 12.18 3.31 24.08
CA ARG A 311 11.58 2.01 23.86
C ARG A 311 10.87 2.00 22.50
N PRO A 312 11.46 1.36 21.48
CA PRO A 312 10.77 1.15 20.21
C PRO A 312 9.52 0.29 20.43
N VAL A 313 8.39 0.75 19.88
CA VAL A 313 7.10 0.08 19.98
C VAL A 313 6.34 0.21 18.66
N ASN A 314 5.32 -0.64 18.46
CA ASN A 314 4.39 -0.48 17.36
C ASN A 314 3.15 0.35 17.76
N TYR A 315 2.40 0.81 16.78
CA TYR A 315 1.21 1.65 16.99
C TYR A 315 0.07 0.89 17.71
N ALA A 316 -0.08 -0.42 17.47
CA ALA A 316 -1.09 -1.24 18.15
C ALA A 316 -0.83 -1.30 19.66
N PHE A 317 0.44 -1.41 20.07
CA PHE A 317 0.82 -1.34 21.48
C PHE A 317 0.50 0.04 22.09
N LEU A 318 0.79 1.14 21.39
CA LEU A 318 0.44 2.48 21.87
C LEU A 318 -1.06 2.65 22.05
N LEU A 319 -1.87 2.14 21.11
CA LEU A 319 -3.33 2.14 21.24
C LEU A 319 -3.77 1.36 22.46
N ALA A 320 -3.25 0.15 22.65
CA ALA A 320 -3.59 -0.68 23.81
C ALA A 320 -3.23 -0.02 25.14
N GLN A 321 -2.06 0.65 25.21
CA GLN A 321 -1.65 1.42 26.40
C GLN A 321 -2.61 2.60 26.65
N ALA A 322 -3.01 3.33 25.61
CA ALA A 322 -3.95 4.44 25.74
C ALA A 322 -5.34 3.96 26.22
N LEU A 323 -5.85 2.87 25.65
CA LEU A 323 -7.14 2.27 26.01
C LEU A 323 -7.15 1.69 27.43
N SER A 324 -6.01 1.18 27.91
CA SER A 324 -5.89 0.65 29.28
C SER A 324 -5.70 1.75 30.31
N SER A 325 -5.38 2.97 29.89
CA SER A 325 -5.33 4.13 30.77
C SER A 325 -6.76 4.64 31.03
N ASN A 326 -7.03 5.09 32.22
CA ASN A 326 -8.33 5.73 32.54
C ASN A 326 -8.42 7.18 32.01
N LYS A 327 -7.58 7.56 31.04
CA LYS A 327 -7.57 8.89 30.44
C LYS A 327 -8.53 8.95 29.26
N GLU A 328 -9.28 10.03 29.16
CA GLU A 328 -10.12 10.29 28.00
C GLU A 328 -9.23 10.47 26.74
N ILE A 329 -9.62 9.80 25.65
CA ILE A 329 -8.96 9.92 24.36
C ILE A 329 -9.61 11.08 23.60
N ALA A 330 -8.79 12.05 23.22
CA ALA A 330 -9.22 13.22 22.46
C ALA A 330 -9.86 12.82 21.12
N THR A 331 -10.83 13.61 20.67
CA THR A 331 -11.49 13.40 19.38
C THR A 331 -10.74 14.09 18.25
N LEU A 332 -10.79 13.49 17.07
CA LEU A 332 -10.20 14.01 15.83
C LEU A 332 -11.25 14.13 14.74
N GLY A 333 -11.32 15.31 14.13
CA GLY A 333 -11.97 15.51 12.83
C GLY A 333 -10.91 15.51 11.74
N ILE A 334 -11.18 14.86 10.62
CA ILE A 334 -10.30 14.90 9.45
C ILE A 334 -11.01 15.54 8.26
N LYS A 335 -10.23 16.19 7.41
CA LYS A 335 -10.69 16.67 6.10
C LYS A 335 -11.08 15.47 5.24
N SER A 336 -12.21 15.55 4.55
CA SER A 336 -12.75 14.42 3.79
C SER A 336 -13.22 14.86 2.39
N PRO A 337 -12.68 14.29 1.30
CA PRO A 337 -11.52 13.38 1.29
C PRO A 337 -10.20 14.10 1.51
N SER A 338 -9.20 13.39 2.01
CA SER A 338 -7.84 13.93 2.19
C SER A 338 -6.78 12.83 2.06
N SER A 339 -5.52 13.24 1.84
CA SER A 339 -4.36 12.35 1.73
C SER A 339 -3.09 13.00 2.33
N TRP A 340 -2.02 12.23 2.49
CA TRP A 340 -0.77 12.76 3.04
C TRP A 340 0.07 13.54 2.02
N SER A 341 -0.11 13.28 0.73
CA SER A 341 0.76 13.77 -0.34
C SER A 341 0.08 14.76 -1.31
N CYS A 342 -1.21 15.12 -1.07
CA CYS A 342 -1.92 16.12 -1.85
C CYS A 342 -2.68 17.12 -0.96
N PRO A 343 -2.29 18.41 -0.94
CA PRO A 343 -3.01 19.43 -0.15
C PRO A 343 -4.42 19.72 -0.68
N HIS A 344 -4.76 19.28 -1.90
CA HIS A 344 -6.08 19.38 -2.51
C HIS A 344 -6.94 18.12 -2.27
N GLY A 345 -6.74 17.45 -1.15
CA GLY A 345 -7.46 16.22 -0.81
C GLY A 345 -6.93 15.01 -1.56
N VAL A 346 -7.65 14.52 -2.55
CA VAL A 346 -7.26 13.42 -3.44
C VAL A 346 -7.16 13.86 -4.90
N GLY A 347 -7.20 15.16 -5.16
CA GLY A 347 -7.23 15.75 -6.50
C GLY A 347 -6.09 15.30 -7.42
N ARG A 348 -4.92 14.98 -6.88
CA ARG A 348 -3.77 14.44 -7.64
C ARG A 348 -4.15 13.22 -8.49
N TRP A 349 -5.08 12.39 -8.03
CA TRP A 349 -5.44 11.11 -8.67
C TRP A 349 -6.71 11.17 -9.52
N GLU A 350 -7.33 12.34 -9.63
CA GLU A 350 -8.56 12.52 -10.43
C GLU A 350 -8.55 13.74 -11.34
N SER A 351 -7.61 14.69 -11.13
CA SER A 351 -7.61 15.95 -11.87
C SER A 351 -6.23 16.60 -11.90
N ASP A 352 -6.10 17.68 -12.66
CA ASP A 352 -4.99 18.61 -12.52
C ASP A 352 -5.24 19.54 -11.34
N CYS A 353 -4.80 19.12 -10.17
CA CYS A 353 -5.02 19.84 -8.91
C CYS A 353 -4.00 20.96 -8.64
N GLY A 354 -3.06 21.20 -9.56
CA GLY A 354 -1.99 22.19 -9.37
C GLY A 354 -0.86 21.78 -8.43
N CYS A 355 -0.87 20.56 -7.87
CA CYS A 355 0.25 20.05 -7.06
C CYS A 355 1.55 19.89 -7.84
N ALA A 356 1.44 19.82 -9.13
CA ALA A 356 2.51 19.68 -10.09
C ALA A 356 2.11 20.45 -11.34
N ASN A 357 3.05 21.10 -12.00
CA ASN A 357 2.76 21.86 -13.20
C ASN A 357 2.19 20.96 -14.29
N ASP A 358 1.08 21.36 -14.91
CA ASP A 358 0.47 20.79 -16.11
C ASP A 358 0.34 19.26 -16.15
N ASN A 359 -0.65 18.72 -15.43
CA ASN A 359 -1.00 17.31 -15.51
C ASN A 359 -2.49 17.06 -15.81
N PRO A 360 -3.07 17.71 -16.83
CA PRO A 360 -4.47 17.56 -17.18
C PRO A 360 -4.82 16.13 -17.67
N TRP A 361 -3.82 15.35 -18.13
CA TRP A 361 -3.95 13.94 -18.48
C TRP A 361 -4.54 13.08 -17.34
N ARG A 362 -4.34 13.48 -16.07
CA ARG A 362 -4.81 12.72 -14.91
C ARG A 362 -6.32 12.51 -14.90
N GLY A 363 -7.07 13.60 -15.13
CA GLY A 363 -8.53 13.52 -15.23
C GLY A 363 -8.99 12.71 -16.42
N ALA A 364 -8.34 12.91 -17.58
CA ALA A 364 -8.64 12.19 -18.81
C ALA A 364 -8.42 10.66 -18.64
N LEU A 365 -7.27 10.26 -18.10
CA LEU A 365 -6.98 8.85 -17.82
C LEU A 365 -7.97 8.26 -16.82
N ARG A 366 -8.29 8.98 -15.73
CA ARG A 366 -9.28 8.53 -14.73
C ARG A 366 -10.64 8.29 -15.37
N GLN A 367 -11.11 9.22 -16.21
CA GLN A 367 -12.40 9.10 -16.88
C GLN A 367 -12.45 7.90 -17.83
N ALA A 368 -11.41 7.70 -18.66
CA ALA A 368 -11.33 6.57 -19.58
C ALA A 368 -11.32 5.22 -18.84
N LEU A 369 -10.51 5.09 -17.78
CA LEU A 369 -10.46 3.86 -16.99
C LEU A 369 -11.74 3.61 -16.21
N ASN A 370 -12.43 4.64 -15.72
CA ASN A 370 -13.75 4.49 -15.10
C ASN A 370 -14.79 3.98 -16.11
N GLY A 371 -14.78 4.47 -17.35
CA GLY A 371 -15.65 3.98 -18.43
C GLY A 371 -15.39 2.51 -18.75
N LEU A 372 -14.12 2.14 -18.90
CA LEU A 372 -13.72 0.75 -19.11
C LEU A 372 -14.14 -0.16 -17.95
N ALA A 373 -13.94 0.31 -16.72
CA ALA A 373 -14.33 -0.39 -15.52
C ALA A 373 -15.84 -0.70 -15.47
N ALA A 374 -16.67 0.27 -15.78
CA ALA A 374 -18.12 0.10 -15.80
C ALA A 374 -18.56 -0.96 -16.84
N ARG A 375 -17.90 -1.00 -18.00
CA ARG A 375 -18.17 -2.04 -19.01
C ARG A 375 -17.74 -3.44 -18.55
N ALA A 376 -16.57 -3.53 -17.94
CA ALA A 376 -16.09 -4.80 -17.38
C ALA A 376 -17.06 -5.33 -16.30
N ASP A 377 -17.59 -4.45 -15.45
CA ASP A 377 -18.61 -4.83 -14.46
C ASP A 377 -19.90 -5.32 -15.12
N ALA A 378 -20.35 -4.68 -16.20
CA ALA A 378 -21.52 -5.13 -16.95
C ALA A 378 -21.32 -6.50 -17.60
N ILE A 379 -20.13 -6.77 -18.17
CA ILE A 379 -19.76 -8.08 -18.73
C ILE A 379 -19.75 -9.13 -17.61
N PHE A 380 -19.15 -8.82 -16.46
CA PHE A 380 -19.13 -9.71 -15.30
C PHE A 380 -20.54 -10.08 -14.85
N ASP A 381 -21.40 -9.08 -14.65
CA ASP A 381 -22.76 -9.27 -14.16
C ASP A 381 -23.59 -10.10 -15.15
N GLU A 382 -23.47 -9.85 -16.45
CA GLU A 382 -24.16 -10.64 -17.48
C GLU A 382 -23.70 -12.12 -17.46
N ALA A 383 -22.39 -12.36 -17.35
CA ALA A 383 -21.83 -13.71 -17.30
C ALA A 383 -22.24 -14.47 -16.03
N ALA A 384 -22.30 -13.78 -14.89
CA ALA A 384 -22.51 -14.40 -13.58
C ALA A 384 -24.00 -14.54 -13.18
N LYS A 385 -24.90 -13.66 -13.64
CA LYS A 385 -26.27 -13.48 -13.11
C LYS A 385 -27.13 -14.75 -13.00
N LYS A 386 -26.92 -15.74 -13.88
CA LYS A 386 -27.68 -17.00 -13.88
C LYS A 386 -26.96 -18.15 -13.18
N LEU A 387 -25.67 -18.00 -12.95
CA LEU A 387 -24.76 -19.04 -12.50
C LEU A 387 -24.34 -18.87 -11.05
N VAL A 388 -24.17 -17.64 -10.59
CA VAL A 388 -23.72 -17.25 -9.25
C VAL A 388 -24.89 -16.70 -8.46
N LYS A 389 -25.00 -17.06 -7.18
CA LYS A 389 -26.14 -16.64 -6.31
C LYS A 389 -25.97 -15.21 -5.80
N ASP A 390 -24.76 -14.84 -5.43
CA ASP A 390 -24.41 -13.55 -4.84
C ASP A 390 -23.17 -13.01 -5.55
N ILE A 391 -23.40 -12.23 -6.60
CA ILE A 391 -22.33 -11.71 -7.44
C ILE A 391 -21.38 -10.80 -6.63
N GLY A 392 -21.90 -9.87 -5.85
CA GLY A 392 -21.07 -8.94 -5.06
C GLY A 392 -20.23 -9.66 -4.03
N GLY A 393 -20.83 -10.57 -3.25
CA GLY A 393 -20.11 -11.37 -2.29
C GLY A 393 -19.12 -12.34 -2.91
N SER A 394 -19.42 -12.91 -4.10
CA SER A 394 -18.48 -13.79 -4.80
C SER A 394 -17.22 -13.05 -5.24
N LYS A 395 -17.34 -11.82 -5.75
CA LYS A 395 -16.16 -10.98 -6.06
C LYS A 395 -15.24 -10.83 -4.83
N ILE A 396 -15.81 -10.67 -3.64
CA ILE A 396 -15.04 -10.56 -2.39
C ILE A 396 -14.41 -11.90 -2.00
N ARG A 397 -15.18 -13.01 -2.05
CA ARG A 397 -14.71 -14.36 -1.66
C ARG A 397 -13.69 -14.96 -2.64
N TYR A 398 -13.58 -14.41 -3.85
CA TYR A 398 -12.59 -14.85 -4.84
C TYR A 398 -11.14 -14.74 -4.32
N ILE A 399 -10.88 -13.95 -3.28
CA ILE A 399 -9.58 -13.91 -2.60
C ILE A 399 -9.13 -15.30 -2.13
N ASP A 400 -10.04 -16.21 -1.77
CA ASP A 400 -9.67 -17.54 -1.33
C ASP A 400 -9.08 -18.41 -2.46
N VAL A 401 -9.48 -18.14 -3.71
CA VAL A 401 -8.85 -18.71 -4.90
C VAL A 401 -7.46 -18.10 -5.12
N LEU A 402 -7.36 -16.77 -5.02
CA LEU A 402 -6.09 -16.07 -5.21
C LEU A 402 -5.05 -16.47 -4.15
N LEU A 403 -5.47 -16.84 -2.94
CA LEU A 403 -4.61 -17.32 -1.86
C LEU A 403 -4.38 -18.85 -1.90
N GLY A 404 -4.89 -19.54 -2.92
CA GLY A 404 -4.75 -21.00 -3.04
C GLY A 404 -5.47 -21.82 -1.97
N LYS A 405 -6.41 -21.22 -1.23
CA LYS A 405 -7.24 -21.92 -0.22
C LYS A 405 -8.31 -22.80 -0.87
N LEU A 406 -8.78 -22.42 -2.06
CA LEU A 406 -9.79 -23.16 -2.85
C LEU A 406 -9.32 -23.29 -4.30
N SER A 407 -9.65 -24.40 -4.96
CA SER A 407 -9.61 -24.48 -6.42
C SER A 407 -10.72 -23.58 -7.00
N PHE A 408 -10.55 -23.14 -8.25
CA PHE A 408 -11.58 -22.34 -8.92
C PHE A 408 -12.88 -23.13 -9.08
N GLU A 409 -12.78 -24.42 -9.37
CA GLU A 409 -13.91 -25.34 -9.52
C GLU A 409 -14.70 -25.48 -8.21
N ASP A 410 -14.03 -25.66 -7.08
CA ASP A 410 -14.67 -25.75 -5.77
C ASP A 410 -15.33 -24.42 -5.39
N PHE A 411 -14.64 -23.31 -5.66
CA PHE A 411 -15.19 -21.98 -5.47
C PHE A 411 -16.48 -21.79 -6.27
N ILE A 412 -16.48 -22.06 -7.57
CA ILE A 412 -17.67 -21.93 -8.41
C ILE A 412 -18.78 -22.91 -7.98
N SER A 413 -18.44 -24.10 -7.54
CA SER A 413 -19.43 -25.04 -6.99
C SER A 413 -20.16 -24.46 -5.77
N GLN A 414 -19.44 -23.77 -4.88
CA GLN A 414 -20.03 -23.09 -3.71
C GLN A 414 -20.89 -21.90 -4.14
N GLU A 415 -20.34 -21.00 -5.00
CA GLU A 415 -21.01 -19.78 -5.42
C GLU A 415 -22.26 -20.05 -6.29
N SER A 416 -22.25 -21.11 -7.06
CA SER A 416 -23.44 -21.55 -7.84
C SER A 416 -24.52 -22.24 -6.97
N GLY A 417 -24.16 -22.63 -5.73
CA GLY A 417 -25.01 -23.39 -4.84
C GLY A 417 -25.26 -24.81 -5.32
N GLY A 418 -24.24 -25.44 -5.89
CA GLY A 418 -24.27 -26.79 -6.38
C GLY A 418 -24.97 -26.97 -7.72
N LYS A 419 -25.27 -25.90 -8.47
CA LYS A 419 -25.74 -26.01 -9.86
C LYS A 419 -24.65 -26.65 -10.71
N LYS A 420 -25.06 -27.51 -11.64
CA LYS A 420 -24.13 -28.09 -12.60
C LYS A 420 -23.69 -27.00 -13.59
N ILE A 421 -22.40 -26.70 -13.59
CA ILE A 421 -21.75 -25.73 -14.49
C ILE A 421 -21.10 -26.53 -15.63
N SER A 422 -21.39 -26.16 -16.86
CA SER A 422 -20.76 -26.78 -18.04
C SER A 422 -19.34 -26.24 -18.25
N GLY A 423 -18.50 -26.98 -18.98
CA GLY A 423 -17.14 -26.55 -19.30
C GLY A 423 -17.06 -25.14 -19.92
N PRO A 424 -17.87 -24.80 -20.94
CA PRO A 424 -17.91 -23.45 -21.48
C PRO A 424 -18.32 -22.38 -20.47
N GLN A 425 -19.29 -22.68 -19.59
CA GLN A 425 -19.69 -21.76 -18.53
C GLN A 425 -18.56 -21.56 -17.49
N LEU A 426 -17.85 -22.64 -17.14
CA LEU A 426 -16.70 -22.53 -16.22
C LEU A 426 -15.59 -21.67 -16.84
N LYS A 427 -15.26 -21.84 -18.13
CA LYS A 427 -14.29 -20.98 -18.84
C LYS A 427 -14.73 -19.53 -18.84
N MET A 428 -16.01 -19.26 -19.12
CA MET A 428 -16.56 -17.90 -19.09
C MET A 428 -16.44 -17.27 -17.68
N LEU A 429 -16.81 -18.03 -16.63
CA LEU A 429 -16.68 -17.54 -15.25
C LEU A 429 -15.21 -17.32 -14.86
N SER A 430 -14.28 -18.20 -15.27
CA SER A 430 -12.85 -17.99 -15.05
C SER A 430 -12.39 -16.65 -15.65
N ALA A 431 -12.75 -16.36 -16.89
CA ALA A 431 -12.36 -15.11 -17.55
C ALA A 431 -12.82 -13.88 -16.78
N VAL A 432 -14.07 -13.84 -16.29
CA VAL A 432 -14.58 -12.67 -15.55
C VAL A 432 -14.02 -12.59 -14.13
N PHE A 433 -13.82 -13.71 -13.41
CA PHE A 433 -13.20 -13.67 -12.10
C PHE A 433 -11.70 -13.31 -12.18
N ASP A 434 -10.98 -13.89 -13.15
CA ASP A 434 -9.55 -13.56 -13.37
C ASP A 434 -9.35 -12.11 -13.80
N SER A 435 -10.36 -11.44 -14.39
CA SER A 435 -10.30 -10.02 -14.73
C SER A 435 -10.36 -9.09 -13.51
N LEU A 436 -10.76 -9.60 -12.32
CA LEU A 436 -10.89 -8.75 -11.12
C LEU A 436 -9.56 -8.18 -10.63
N VAL A 437 -8.47 -8.94 -10.75
CA VAL A 437 -7.15 -8.46 -10.29
C VAL A 437 -6.66 -7.29 -11.14
N PRO A 438 -6.53 -7.42 -12.48
CA PRO A 438 -6.14 -6.28 -13.31
C PRO A 438 -7.16 -5.14 -13.25
N ARG A 439 -8.45 -5.43 -13.04
CA ARG A 439 -9.48 -4.43 -12.80
C ARG A 439 -9.16 -3.54 -11.58
N GLN A 440 -8.64 -4.10 -10.51
CA GLN A 440 -8.18 -3.35 -9.34
C GLN A 440 -6.86 -2.61 -9.64
N GLY A 441 -5.92 -3.25 -10.30
CA GLY A 441 -4.61 -2.72 -10.64
C GLY A 441 -4.64 -1.51 -11.59
N MET A 442 -5.69 -1.34 -12.40
CA MET A 442 -5.87 -0.15 -13.25
C MET A 442 -5.89 1.17 -12.46
N PHE A 443 -6.15 1.12 -11.15
CA PHE A 443 -6.35 2.30 -10.30
C PHE A 443 -5.25 2.48 -9.25
N VAL A 444 -4.11 1.81 -9.41
CA VAL A 444 -2.97 1.97 -8.50
C VAL A 444 -2.50 3.43 -8.47
N SER A 445 -2.28 3.98 -7.28
CA SER A 445 -2.01 5.41 -7.08
C SER A 445 -0.74 5.89 -7.81
N CYS A 446 0.27 5.04 -7.93
CA CYS A 446 1.53 5.35 -8.61
C CYS A 446 1.29 5.85 -10.05
N GLY A 447 0.26 5.34 -10.73
CA GLY A 447 -0.07 5.75 -12.08
C GLY A 447 -0.37 7.24 -12.26
N TRP A 448 -0.78 7.92 -11.20
CA TRP A 448 -1.09 9.36 -11.21
C TRP A 448 -0.11 10.22 -10.41
N PHE A 449 0.83 9.61 -9.68
CA PHE A 449 1.63 10.33 -8.70
C PHE A 449 2.64 11.28 -9.34
N PHE A 450 3.36 10.81 -10.36
CA PHE A 450 4.47 11.52 -10.97
C PHE A 450 4.05 12.57 -12.00
N HIS A 451 5.02 13.39 -12.44
CA HIS A 451 4.82 14.36 -13.51
C HIS A 451 4.80 13.65 -14.87
N GLY A 452 3.88 14.07 -15.72
CA GLY A 452 3.76 13.53 -17.07
C GLY A 452 3.21 12.10 -17.08
N MET A 453 2.72 11.71 -18.26
CA MET A 453 2.22 10.37 -18.50
C MET A 453 3.37 9.45 -18.85
N GLY A 454 4.10 9.05 -17.81
CA GLY A 454 5.28 8.20 -17.93
C GLY A 454 4.98 6.73 -17.64
N LEU A 455 6.05 6.03 -17.24
CA LEU A 455 6.07 4.62 -16.96
C LEU A 455 4.99 4.14 -15.99
N GLU A 456 4.75 4.88 -14.92
CA GLU A 456 3.80 4.47 -13.89
C GLU A 456 2.34 4.55 -14.38
N ALA A 457 2.00 5.52 -15.22
CA ALA A 457 0.71 5.56 -15.91
C ALA A 457 0.57 4.38 -16.90
N GLY A 458 1.67 3.96 -17.52
CA GLY A 458 1.74 2.77 -18.36
C GLY A 458 1.37 1.48 -17.62
N ILE A 459 1.67 1.37 -16.32
CA ILE A 459 1.25 0.22 -15.49
C ILE A 459 -0.28 0.14 -15.43
N CYS A 460 -0.96 1.27 -15.20
CA CYS A 460 -2.43 1.29 -15.18
C CYS A 460 -3.03 0.88 -16.54
N LEU A 461 -2.45 1.35 -17.64
CA LEU A 461 -2.85 0.96 -18.99
C LEU A 461 -2.55 -0.51 -19.29
N GLY A 462 -1.44 -1.05 -18.76
CA GLY A 462 -1.10 -2.46 -18.87
C GLY A 462 -2.10 -3.35 -18.15
N GLN A 463 -2.52 -2.98 -16.96
CA GLN A 463 -3.58 -3.69 -16.25
C GLN A 463 -4.91 -3.59 -17.01
N ALA A 464 -5.21 -2.45 -17.65
CA ALA A 464 -6.37 -2.32 -18.52
C ALA A 464 -6.30 -3.29 -19.71
N ALA A 465 -5.14 -3.39 -20.38
CA ALA A 465 -4.93 -4.32 -21.50
C ALA A 465 -5.07 -5.78 -21.07
N ASP A 466 -4.52 -6.16 -19.91
CA ASP A 466 -4.68 -7.53 -19.37
C ASP A 466 -6.16 -7.83 -19.10
N MET A 467 -6.89 -6.92 -18.48
CA MET A 467 -8.32 -7.09 -18.25
C MET A 467 -9.10 -7.25 -19.56
N ILE A 468 -8.84 -6.41 -20.55
CA ILE A 468 -9.48 -6.47 -21.87
C ILE A 468 -9.18 -7.81 -22.54
N SER A 469 -7.93 -8.27 -22.52
CA SER A 469 -7.53 -9.55 -23.09
C SER A 469 -8.33 -10.72 -22.50
N ARG A 470 -8.56 -10.72 -21.19
CA ARG A 470 -9.35 -11.77 -20.51
C ARG A 470 -10.83 -11.75 -20.92
N LEU A 471 -11.37 -10.57 -21.17
CA LEU A 471 -12.77 -10.37 -21.50
C LEU A 471 -13.05 -10.43 -23.01
N SER A 472 -12.02 -10.49 -23.87
CA SER A 472 -12.14 -10.38 -25.34
C SER A 472 -13.00 -11.47 -25.98
N GLU A 473 -13.04 -12.68 -25.42
CA GLU A 473 -13.92 -13.75 -25.91
C GLU A 473 -15.40 -13.48 -25.57
N LEU A 474 -15.68 -12.61 -24.58
CA LEU A 474 -17.04 -12.25 -24.16
C LEU A 474 -17.54 -10.95 -24.82
N ASP A 475 -16.62 -10.05 -25.10
CA ASP A 475 -16.89 -8.79 -25.82
C ASP A 475 -15.68 -8.46 -26.72
N GLY A 476 -15.76 -8.86 -27.98
CA GLY A 476 -14.70 -8.61 -28.97
C GLY A 476 -14.54 -7.15 -29.38
N GLY A 477 -15.48 -6.25 -29.00
CA GLY A 477 -15.42 -4.83 -29.29
C GLY A 477 -14.87 -3.97 -28.14
N LEU A 478 -14.59 -4.56 -26.98
CA LEU A 478 -14.21 -3.85 -25.75
C LEU A 478 -12.95 -3.00 -25.94
N GLU A 479 -11.94 -3.55 -26.62
CA GLU A 479 -10.68 -2.85 -26.89
C GLU A 479 -10.86 -1.63 -27.79
N ASP A 480 -11.54 -1.81 -28.93
CA ASP A 480 -11.79 -0.74 -29.90
C ASP A 480 -12.59 0.41 -29.26
N GLN A 481 -13.58 0.04 -28.44
CA GLN A 481 -14.37 1.02 -27.69
C GLN A 481 -13.50 1.79 -26.69
N PHE A 482 -12.65 1.09 -25.92
CA PHE A 482 -11.77 1.73 -24.96
C PHE A 482 -10.78 2.68 -25.63
N LEU A 483 -10.13 2.28 -26.72
CA LEU A 483 -9.20 3.10 -27.47
C LEU A 483 -9.87 4.33 -28.10
N CYS A 484 -11.08 4.17 -28.63
CA CYS A 484 -11.88 5.28 -29.17
C CYS A 484 -12.22 6.30 -28.06
N GLU A 485 -12.67 5.84 -26.90
CA GLU A 485 -12.99 6.71 -25.76
C GLU A 485 -11.74 7.38 -25.18
N LEU A 486 -10.64 6.63 -25.01
CA LEU A 486 -9.37 7.16 -24.54
C LEU A 486 -8.93 8.34 -25.45
N GLY A 487 -8.92 8.13 -26.78
CA GLY A 487 -8.61 9.17 -27.75
C GLY A 487 -9.57 10.36 -27.70
N GLY A 488 -10.89 10.11 -27.62
CA GLY A 488 -11.91 11.14 -27.56
C GLY A 488 -11.82 12.01 -26.30
N ILE A 489 -11.61 11.38 -25.13
CA ILE A 489 -11.50 12.07 -23.83
C ILE A 489 -10.23 12.92 -23.79
N PHE A 490 -9.11 12.39 -24.24
CA PHE A 490 -7.85 13.13 -24.28
C PHE A 490 -7.94 14.33 -25.23
N ASN A 491 -8.55 14.18 -26.40
CA ASN A 491 -8.76 15.28 -27.36
C ASN A 491 -9.68 16.36 -26.79
N SER A 492 -10.77 16.00 -26.12
CA SER A 492 -11.78 16.94 -25.60
C SER A 492 -11.31 17.66 -24.33
N ALA A 493 -10.37 17.11 -23.58
CA ALA A 493 -9.79 17.72 -22.39
C ALA A 493 -8.84 18.90 -22.70
N GLY A 494 -8.78 19.35 -23.96
CA GLY A 494 -7.98 20.51 -24.36
C GLY A 494 -6.48 20.22 -24.46
N PHE A 495 -6.09 18.95 -24.46
CA PHE A 495 -4.75 18.54 -24.89
C PHE A 495 -4.63 18.84 -26.39
N GLY A 496 -4.52 20.12 -26.71
CA GLY A 496 -4.28 20.59 -28.06
C GLY A 496 -2.99 20.08 -28.69
N ASP A 497 -2.27 19.29 -27.91
CA ASP A 497 -1.14 18.52 -28.35
C ASP A 497 -1.57 17.06 -28.50
N ARG A 498 -1.73 16.61 -29.73
CA ARG A 498 -2.00 15.20 -30.08
C ARG A 498 -1.03 14.25 -29.38
N GLY A 499 0.14 14.74 -28.93
CA GLY A 499 1.20 13.99 -28.33
C GLY A 499 0.82 13.23 -27.05
N GLN A 500 -0.06 13.75 -26.18
CA GLN A 500 -0.43 13.01 -24.95
C GLN A 500 -1.47 11.91 -25.23
N CYS A 501 -2.39 12.13 -26.17
CA CYS A 501 -3.29 11.08 -26.63
C CYS A 501 -2.53 9.97 -27.36
N GLU A 502 -1.60 10.34 -28.23
CA GLU A 502 -0.69 9.40 -28.91
C GLU A 502 0.20 8.67 -27.91
N THR A 503 0.67 9.34 -26.84
CA THR A 503 1.44 8.72 -25.76
C THR A 503 0.60 7.71 -24.97
N ALA A 504 -0.66 8.01 -24.65
CA ALA A 504 -1.53 7.07 -23.94
C ALA A 504 -1.83 5.82 -24.78
N ALA A 505 -2.18 6.01 -26.04
CA ALA A 505 -2.40 4.92 -26.99
C ALA A 505 -1.10 4.14 -27.23
N GLY A 506 0.02 4.84 -27.38
CA GLY A 506 1.34 4.22 -27.56
C GLY A 506 1.78 3.39 -26.35
N GLN A 507 1.56 3.87 -25.14
CA GLN A 507 1.83 3.11 -23.91
C GLN A 507 0.94 1.88 -23.79
N TYR A 508 -0.33 2.00 -24.14
CA TYR A 508 -1.25 0.87 -24.17
C TYR A 508 -0.80 -0.20 -25.17
N GLU A 509 -0.48 0.19 -26.41
CA GLU A 509 -0.02 -0.73 -27.46
C GLU A 509 1.33 -1.37 -27.13
N LEU A 510 2.26 -0.60 -26.54
CA LEU A 510 3.54 -1.13 -26.09
C LEU A 510 3.33 -2.21 -25.03
N THR A 511 2.52 -1.96 -24.03
CA THR A 511 2.23 -2.91 -22.96
C THR A 511 1.52 -4.16 -23.49
N LYS A 512 0.59 -3.98 -24.43
CA LYS A 512 -0.10 -5.09 -25.11
C LYS A 512 0.89 -5.95 -25.91
N THR A 513 1.81 -5.34 -26.65
CA THR A 513 2.84 -6.02 -27.43
C THR A 513 3.78 -6.81 -26.53
N GLU A 514 4.20 -6.25 -25.43
CA GLU A 514 5.02 -6.95 -24.43
C GLU A 514 4.25 -8.10 -23.78
N HIS A 515 2.99 -7.91 -23.44
CA HIS A 515 2.12 -8.96 -22.93
C HIS A 515 2.01 -10.13 -23.91
N ALA A 516 1.73 -9.87 -25.18
CA ALA A 516 1.66 -10.89 -26.23
C ALA A 516 2.98 -11.65 -26.38
N TYR A 517 4.11 -10.93 -26.45
CA TYR A 517 5.44 -11.53 -26.57
C TYR A 517 5.76 -12.48 -25.41
N TRP A 518 5.50 -12.08 -24.18
CA TRP A 518 5.78 -12.91 -23.00
C TRP A 518 4.83 -14.10 -22.88
N THR A 519 3.55 -13.91 -23.21
CA THR A 519 2.56 -14.99 -23.25
C THR A 519 2.99 -16.08 -24.25
N GLU A 520 3.45 -15.69 -25.43
CA GLU A 520 3.93 -16.62 -26.46
C GLU A 520 5.22 -17.35 -26.04
N LYS A 521 6.17 -16.64 -25.43
CA LYS A 521 7.41 -17.26 -24.92
C LYS A 521 7.18 -18.27 -23.80
N LEU A 522 6.19 -18.06 -22.96
CA LEU A 522 5.90 -18.93 -21.83
C LEU A 522 5.07 -20.16 -22.23
N ALA A 523 4.23 -20.01 -23.26
CA ALA A 523 3.53 -21.15 -23.85
C ALA A 523 4.49 -22.11 -24.57
N ALA A 524 5.70 -21.63 -24.94
CA ALA A 524 6.72 -22.40 -25.63
C ALA A 524 7.72 -23.12 -24.68
N GLN A 525 7.64 -22.89 -23.38
CA GLN A 525 8.37 -23.56 -22.29
C GLN A 525 7.48 -24.56 -21.55
#